data_7613fa93024768568bc028cf834b6bea
#
_entry.id   7613fa93024768568bc028cf834b6bea
#
_cell.length_a   1.000
_cell.length_b   1.000
_cell.length_c   1.000
_cell.angle_alpha   90.00
_cell.angle_beta   90.00
_cell.angle_gamma   90.00
#
_symmetry.space_group_name_H-M   'P 1'
#
loop_
_entity.id
_entity.type
_entity.pdbx_description
1 polymer ?
#
loop_
_entity_poly.entity_id
_entity_poly.type
_entity_poly.pdbx_seq_one_letter_code
_entity_poly.pdbx_strand_id
1 'polypeptide(L)'
;GTCAADAAAAAIWDIFNIQGTPRPPEFAVILPNGELIDVPVEPQQRYPRSSSINNNWIVESEASVIKDAGDDPDITNGMRIKADIILPIDIDENNDETSQKDFNIIIAGGEGIGIVTMPGLGLELGAPAINPTPRKMIEDNVRMYLDYVGMPKMSDPIVVTISVPGGEEIAKRTFNPRLGIEGGISIIGTSGIVKPFSSEAFISSIRKSMEVACATGSPRIVISSGAKSERYIKAYYPELPAQAFVHYGNFIGETLKIADKLKLPRVTLGVMIGKAVKLAEGHLDTHSKKVTMNKEFIQDIAHRTGCNEDVLTAIRNMNLARELWDIIPAEKLETFSKLLTEHCKQCCAPLLPDGELTILLISEDGKIYV
;
A
#
# COMPACT_ATOMS: atom_id res chain seq x y z
N GLY A 1 2.65 -11.57 -2.99
CA GLY A 1 3.00 -12.77 -2.20
C GLY A 1 2.84 -14.02 -3.08
N THR A 2 1.65 -14.30 -3.53
CA THR A 2 1.29 -15.54 -4.22
C THR A 2 2.12 -15.80 -5.48
N CYS A 3 2.20 -14.85 -6.41
CA CYS A 3 3.03 -15.04 -7.61
C CYS A 3 4.52 -15.28 -7.29
N ALA A 4 5.04 -14.65 -6.22
CA ALA A 4 6.43 -14.88 -5.81
C ALA A 4 6.63 -16.27 -5.18
N ALA A 5 5.65 -16.72 -4.39
CA ALA A 5 5.65 -18.07 -3.79
C ALA A 5 5.53 -19.15 -4.88
N ASP A 6 4.66 -18.91 -5.87
CA ASP A 6 4.47 -19.80 -7.00
C ASP A 6 5.72 -19.91 -7.89
N ALA A 7 6.30 -18.76 -8.25
CA ALA A 7 7.54 -18.76 -9.02
C ALA A 7 8.68 -19.51 -8.27
N ALA A 8 8.76 -19.35 -6.94
CA ALA A 8 9.75 -20.07 -6.14
C ALA A 8 9.47 -21.59 -6.09
N ALA A 9 8.20 -21.98 -5.95
CA ALA A 9 7.78 -23.38 -5.97
C ALA A 9 8.11 -24.05 -7.32
N ALA A 10 7.80 -23.38 -8.42
CA ALA A 10 8.11 -23.85 -9.76
C ALA A 10 9.62 -23.98 -10.02
N ALA A 11 10.42 -23.04 -9.52
CA ALA A 11 11.88 -23.11 -9.64
C ALA A 11 12.48 -24.27 -8.81
N ILE A 12 11.94 -24.55 -7.62
CA ILE A 12 12.32 -25.75 -6.84
C ILE A 12 11.95 -27.03 -7.60
N TRP A 13 10.72 -27.13 -8.13
CA TRP A 13 10.28 -28.28 -8.89
C TRP A 13 11.23 -28.58 -10.06
N ASP A 14 11.67 -27.57 -10.80
CA ASP A 14 12.59 -27.73 -11.93
C ASP A 14 13.94 -28.34 -11.53
N ILE A 15 14.48 -28.01 -10.35
CA ILE A 15 15.74 -28.55 -9.85
C ILE A 15 15.68 -30.07 -9.74
N PHE A 16 14.54 -30.60 -9.31
CA PHE A 16 14.37 -32.03 -9.07
C PHE A 16 13.79 -32.80 -10.27
N ASN A 17 13.32 -32.08 -11.29
CA ASN A 17 12.76 -32.68 -12.50
C ASN A 17 13.85 -33.05 -13.53
N ILE A 18 14.76 -33.92 -13.16
CA ILE A 18 15.96 -34.30 -13.92
C ILE A 18 15.63 -35.06 -15.23
N GLN A 19 14.40 -35.51 -15.45
CA GLN A 19 14.04 -36.41 -16.57
C GLN A 19 13.49 -35.72 -17.83
N GLY A 20 13.55 -34.38 -17.92
CA GLY A 20 13.07 -33.66 -19.10
C GLY A 20 11.55 -33.65 -19.26
N THR A 21 10.81 -33.94 -18.22
CA THR A 21 9.36 -33.74 -18.17
C THR A 21 9.06 -32.24 -18.21
N PRO A 22 8.18 -31.75 -19.08
CA PRO A 22 7.82 -30.33 -19.10
C PRO A 22 7.29 -29.87 -17.73
N ARG A 23 7.64 -28.64 -17.33
CA ARG A 23 7.08 -28.00 -16.14
C ARG A 23 5.55 -28.02 -16.22
N PRO A 24 4.81 -28.36 -15.15
CA PRO A 24 3.37 -28.18 -15.09
C PRO A 24 2.98 -26.73 -15.40
N PRO A 25 1.82 -26.49 -16.05
CA PRO A 25 1.38 -25.15 -16.40
C PRO A 25 0.93 -24.33 -15.18
N GLU A 26 0.68 -24.97 -14.06
CA GLU A 26 0.23 -24.35 -12.79
C GLU A 26 0.78 -25.13 -11.60
N PHE A 27 0.92 -24.46 -10.47
CA PHE A 27 1.38 -25.03 -9.21
C PHE A 27 0.42 -24.68 -8.07
N ALA A 28 0.29 -25.59 -7.12
CA ALA A 28 -0.48 -25.36 -5.90
C ALA A 28 0.31 -24.46 -4.93
N VAL A 29 -0.30 -23.37 -4.47
CA VAL A 29 0.29 -22.41 -3.54
C VAL A 29 -0.54 -22.38 -2.26
N ILE A 30 0.11 -22.52 -1.11
CA ILE A 30 -0.51 -22.33 0.21
C ILE A 30 -0.66 -20.83 0.48
N LEU A 31 -1.90 -20.41 0.72
CA LEU A 31 -2.22 -19.05 1.14
C LEU A 31 -2.04 -18.87 2.66
N PRO A 32 -1.99 -17.62 3.18
CA PRO A 32 -1.88 -17.35 4.62
C PRO A 32 -2.98 -17.96 5.50
N ASN A 33 -4.15 -18.24 4.94
CA ASN A 33 -5.28 -18.90 5.62
C ASN A 33 -5.22 -20.42 5.56
N GLY A 34 -4.18 -21.00 4.92
CA GLY A 34 -4.00 -22.44 4.75
C GLY A 34 -4.70 -23.05 3.53
N GLU A 35 -5.47 -22.27 2.76
CA GLU A 35 -6.06 -22.74 1.51
C GLU A 35 -4.99 -22.94 0.43
N LEU A 36 -5.21 -23.96 -0.42
CA LEU A 36 -4.42 -24.19 -1.63
C LEU A 36 -5.13 -23.61 -2.83
N ILE A 37 -4.39 -22.91 -3.67
CA ILE A 37 -4.86 -22.44 -4.97
C ILE A 37 -3.86 -22.82 -6.05
N ASP A 38 -4.35 -23.15 -7.23
CA ASP A 38 -3.50 -23.35 -8.40
C ASP A 38 -3.23 -22.01 -9.09
N VAL A 39 -1.96 -21.74 -9.39
CA VAL A 39 -1.51 -20.49 -9.99
C VAL A 39 -0.77 -20.79 -11.29
N PRO A 40 -1.13 -20.15 -12.41
CA PRO A 40 -0.43 -20.34 -13.67
C PRO A 40 1.01 -19.82 -13.62
N VAL A 41 1.94 -20.67 -14.08
CA VAL A 41 3.37 -20.35 -14.20
C VAL A 41 3.77 -20.28 -15.67
N GLU A 42 4.73 -19.41 -16.00
CA GLU A 42 5.26 -19.35 -17.37
C GLU A 42 5.99 -20.66 -17.73
N PRO A 43 5.96 -21.07 -19.01
CA PRO A 43 6.72 -22.22 -19.48
C PRO A 43 8.21 -22.10 -19.12
N GLN A 44 8.84 -23.25 -18.83
CA GLN A 44 10.25 -23.29 -18.48
C GLN A 44 11.09 -22.70 -19.63
N GLN A 45 11.84 -21.62 -19.33
CA GLN A 45 12.67 -20.94 -20.30
C GLN A 45 14.12 -21.41 -20.26
N ARG A 46 14.57 -21.86 -19.09
CA ARG A 46 15.93 -22.35 -18.85
C ARG A 46 15.90 -23.58 -17.98
N TYR A 47 16.79 -24.53 -18.31
CA TYR A 47 17.02 -25.68 -17.44
C TYR A 47 17.93 -25.31 -16.28
N PRO A 48 17.79 -25.99 -15.12
CA PRO A 48 18.67 -25.82 -13.98
C PRO A 48 20.13 -25.99 -14.36
N ARG A 49 21.00 -25.23 -13.72
CA ARG A 49 22.45 -25.25 -13.96
C ARG A 49 23.15 -25.65 -12.67
N SER A 50 24.10 -26.58 -12.81
CA SER A 50 25.00 -26.93 -11.70
C SER A 50 26.33 -26.23 -11.90
N SER A 51 26.84 -25.64 -10.82
CA SER A 51 28.16 -25.01 -10.81
C SER A 51 28.86 -25.29 -9.46
N SER A 52 30.19 -25.08 -9.41
CA SER A 52 30.94 -25.20 -8.16
C SER A 52 31.51 -23.85 -7.76
N ILE A 53 31.21 -23.42 -6.53
CA ILE A 53 31.76 -22.20 -5.93
C ILE A 53 32.49 -22.58 -4.66
N ASN A 54 33.78 -22.27 -4.58
CA ASN A 54 34.65 -22.58 -3.41
C ASN A 54 34.58 -24.05 -2.96
N ASN A 55 34.58 -24.97 -3.91
CA ASN A 55 34.44 -26.42 -3.73
C ASN A 55 33.04 -26.92 -3.31
N ASN A 56 32.06 -26.05 -3.14
CA ASN A 56 30.68 -26.44 -2.87
C ASN A 56 29.90 -26.46 -4.18
N TRP A 57 29.16 -27.54 -4.42
CA TRP A 57 28.26 -27.63 -5.55
C TRP A 57 26.95 -26.90 -5.25
N ILE A 58 26.48 -26.13 -6.24
CA ILE A 58 25.18 -25.46 -6.18
C ILE A 58 24.38 -25.80 -7.44
N VAL A 59 23.06 -25.80 -7.31
CA VAL A 59 22.14 -25.81 -8.44
C VAL A 59 21.34 -24.51 -8.44
N GLU A 60 21.30 -23.88 -9.61
CA GLU A 60 20.53 -22.66 -9.86
C GLU A 60 19.33 -22.98 -10.75
N SER A 61 18.18 -22.45 -10.41
CA SER A 61 16.97 -22.54 -11.22
C SER A 61 16.20 -21.22 -11.17
N GLU A 62 15.41 -20.97 -12.23
CA GLU A 62 14.55 -19.79 -12.31
C GLU A 62 13.14 -20.15 -12.81
N ALA A 63 12.15 -19.48 -12.27
CA ALA A 63 10.79 -19.52 -12.78
C ALA A 63 10.13 -18.14 -12.68
N SER A 64 9.04 -17.95 -13.40
CA SER A 64 8.32 -16.69 -13.41
C SER A 64 6.81 -16.88 -13.57
N VAL A 65 6.08 -15.92 -13.03
CA VAL A 65 4.62 -15.82 -13.04
C VAL A 65 4.23 -14.45 -13.56
N ILE A 66 3.26 -14.38 -14.45
CA ILE A 66 2.65 -13.11 -14.83
C ILE A 66 1.56 -12.77 -13.79
N LYS A 67 1.69 -11.63 -13.14
CA LYS A 67 0.71 -11.21 -12.14
C LYS A 67 -0.62 -10.88 -12.80
N ASP A 68 -1.67 -11.55 -12.35
CA ASP A 68 -3.05 -11.22 -12.64
C ASP A 68 -3.69 -10.57 -11.40
N ALA A 69 -4.15 -9.34 -11.54
CA ALA A 69 -4.84 -8.59 -10.48
C ALA A 69 -6.38 -8.59 -10.69
N GLY A 70 -6.89 -9.32 -11.67
CA GLY A 70 -8.30 -9.33 -12.02
C GLY A 70 -8.79 -7.92 -12.35
N ASP A 71 -9.94 -7.53 -11.80
CA ASP A 71 -10.56 -6.22 -12.02
C ASP A 71 -9.97 -5.08 -11.15
N ASP A 72 -8.94 -5.35 -10.34
CA ASP A 72 -8.30 -4.32 -9.54
C ASP A 72 -7.42 -3.41 -10.42
N PRO A 73 -7.47 -2.08 -10.25
CA PRO A 73 -6.63 -1.14 -11.00
C PRO A 73 -5.17 -1.13 -10.49
N ASP A 74 -4.63 -2.29 -10.15
CA ASP A 74 -3.27 -2.47 -9.68
C ASP A 74 -2.26 -2.15 -10.79
N ILE A 75 -1.40 -1.17 -10.54
CA ILE A 75 -0.38 -0.73 -11.49
C ILE A 75 0.65 -1.84 -11.82
N THR A 76 0.74 -2.87 -10.99
CA THR A 76 1.62 -4.02 -11.19
C THR A 76 0.94 -5.19 -11.90
N ASN A 77 -0.31 -5.01 -12.36
CA ASN A 77 -1.00 -6.01 -13.17
C ASN A 77 -0.23 -6.30 -14.48
N GLY A 78 -0.11 -7.56 -14.86
CA GLY A 78 0.65 -7.99 -16.05
C GLY A 78 2.17 -7.99 -15.89
N MET A 79 2.72 -7.58 -14.73
CA MET A 79 4.16 -7.67 -14.50
C MET A 79 4.62 -9.11 -14.27
N ARG A 80 5.82 -9.40 -14.74
CA ARG A 80 6.50 -10.68 -14.49
C ARG A 80 7.12 -10.66 -13.10
N ILE A 81 6.75 -11.63 -12.26
CA ILE A 81 7.35 -11.90 -10.97
C ILE A 81 8.25 -13.12 -11.13
N LYS A 82 9.54 -12.95 -10.93
CA LYS A 82 10.55 -13.98 -11.12
C LYS A 82 11.11 -14.43 -9.77
N ALA A 83 11.39 -15.72 -9.64
CA ALA A 83 12.18 -16.28 -8.55
C ALA A 83 13.40 -16.99 -9.10
N ASP A 84 14.57 -16.64 -8.58
CA ASP A 84 15.84 -17.33 -8.80
C ASP A 84 16.17 -18.10 -7.52
N ILE A 85 16.42 -19.41 -7.64
CA ILE A 85 16.78 -20.30 -6.53
C ILE A 85 18.24 -20.68 -6.66
N ILE A 86 18.97 -20.58 -5.55
CA ILE A 86 20.30 -21.17 -5.39
C ILE A 86 20.17 -22.23 -4.31
N LEU A 87 20.33 -23.48 -4.69
CA LEU A 87 20.28 -24.65 -3.80
C LEU A 87 21.69 -25.22 -3.65
N PRO A 88 22.29 -25.22 -2.43
CA PRO A 88 23.54 -25.90 -2.16
C PRO A 88 23.32 -27.42 -2.29
N ILE A 89 24.30 -28.12 -2.84
CA ILE A 89 24.37 -29.58 -2.83
C ILE A 89 25.55 -29.97 -1.96
N ASP A 90 25.25 -30.37 -0.74
CA ASP A 90 26.26 -30.97 0.13
C ASP A 90 26.51 -32.41 -0.32
N ILE A 91 27.75 -32.72 -0.71
CA ILE A 91 28.16 -34.08 -1.14
C ILE A 91 28.84 -34.81 0.05
N ASP A 92 28.85 -34.20 1.23
CA ASP A 92 29.50 -34.80 2.38
C ASP A 92 28.63 -35.95 2.97
N GLU A 93 28.98 -37.17 2.60
CA GLU A 93 28.33 -38.43 3.03
C GLU A 93 28.39 -38.66 4.56
N ASN A 94 29.08 -37.79 5.30
CA ASN A 94 29.27 -37.90 6.75
C ASN A 94 28.38 -36.92 7.55
N ASN A 95 27.48 -36.21 6.93
CA ASN A 95 26.61 -35.27 7.65
C ASN A 95 25.59 -36.07 8.50
N ASP A 96 25.69 -35.93 9.80
CA ASP A 96 24.82 -36.58 10.78
C ASP A 96 23.39 -36.00 10.63
N GLU A 97 22.52 -36.71 9.89
CA GLU A 97 21.14 -36.34 9.54
C GLU A 97 20.25 -35.99 10.74
N THR A 98 20.76 -36.14 11.97
CA THR A 98 19.97 -36.08 13.20
C THR A 98 19.85 -34.70 13.82
N SER A 99 20.60 -33.68 13.37
CA SER A 99 20.67 -32.40 14.05
C SER A 99 19.84 -31.24 13.44
N GLN A 100 19.54 -31.30 12.14
CA GLN A 100 18.81 -30.20 11.48
C GLN A 100 17.29 -30.46 11.44
N LYS A 101 16.54 -29.58 12.10
CA LYS A 101 15.07 -29.71 12.17
C LYS A 101 14.32 -29.07 11.02
N ASP A 102 14.95 -28.18 10.23
CA ASP A 102 14.27 -27.39 9.20
C ASP A 102 15.23 -26.87 8.12
N PHE A 103 14.68 -26.41 6.99
CA PHE A 103 15.45 -25.77 5.93
C PHE A 103 15.81 -24.31 6.31
N ASN A 104 17.06 -23.91 6.05
CA ASN A 104 17.49 -22.53 6.15
C ASN A 104 17.18 -21.79 4.83
N ILE A 105 16.11 -20.98 4.79
CA ILE A 105 15.68 -20.27 3.59
C ILE A 105 15.94 -18.77 3.77
N ILE A 106 16.71 -18.19 2.85
CA ILE A 106 17.00 -16.75 2.79
C ILE A 106 16.26 -16.14 1.61
N ILE A 107 15.40 -15.15 1.87
CA ILE A 107 14.68 -14.42 0.83
C ILE A 107 15.39 -13.10 0.55
N ALA A 108 15.87 -12.93 -0.67
CA ALA A 108 16.53 -11.75 -1.17
C ALA A 108 15.66 -10.97 -2.17
N GLY A 109 15.93 -9.70 -2.32
CA GLY A 109 15.37 -8.85 -3.39
C GLY A 109 16.37 -8.73 -4.53
N GLY A 110 15.91 -8.97 -5.76
CA GLY A 110 16.64 -8.79 -6.99
C GLY A 110 16.17 -7.55 -7.77
N GLU A 111 16.33 -7.58 -9.08
CA GLU A 111 15.94 -6.50 -9.98
C GLU A 111 14.50 -6.04 -9.75
N GLY A 112 14.29 -4.72 -9.63
CA GLY A 112 12.98 -4.10 -9.51
C GLY A 112 12.26 -4.29 -8.17
N ILE A 113 12.92 -4.94 -7.18
CA ILE A 113 12.46 -4.94 -5.78
C ILE A 113 13.12 -3.77 -5.06
N GLY A 114 12.32 -2.93 -4.42
CA GLY A 114 12.82 -1.77 -3.70
C GLY A 114 13.54 -2.13 -2.40
N ILE A 115 14.39 -1.21 -1.97
CA ILE A 115 15.11 -1.29 -0.69
C ILE A 115 14.48 -0.32 0.30
N VAL A 116 14.37 -0.73 1.55
CA VAL A 116 13.83 0.08 2.64
C VAL A 116 14.87 1.10 3.09
N THR A 117 14.60 2.38 2.94
CA THR A 117 15.51 3.50 3.28
C THR A 117 15.00 4.36 4.44
N MET A 118 13.73 4.17 4.86
CA MET A 118 13.12 4.91 5.97
C MET A 118 12.48 3.97 6.99
N PRO A 119 12.48 4.34 8.29
CA PRO A 119 11.80 3.57 9.34
C PRO A 119 10.28 3.70 9.25
N GLY A 120 9.54 2.81 9.93
CA GLY A 120 8.08 2.87 10.08
C GLY A 120 7.32 1.82 9.28
N LEU A 121 7.96 1.12 8.35
CA LEU A 121 7.32 0.04 7.57
C LEU A 121 7.22 -1.30 8.33
N GLY A 122 7.94 -1.44 9.45
CA GLY A 122 8.09 -2.71 10.15
C GLY A 122 9.04 -3.66 9.42
N LEU A 123 9.91 -3.12 8.59
CA LEU A 123 11.00 -3.80 7.89
C LEU A 123 12.33 -3.16 8.31
N GLU A 124 13.42 -3.92 8.25
CA GLU A 124 14.76 -3.44 8.55
C GLU A 124 15.25 -2.47 7.46
N LEU A 125 16.01 -1.46 7.88
CA LEU A 125 16.66 -0.54 6.92
C LEU A 125 17.71 -1.32 6.10
N GLY A 126 17.71 -1.08 4.79
CA GLY A 126 18.54 -1.80 3.84
C GLY A 126 17.99 -3.15 3.39
N ALA A 127 16.94 -3.66 4.02
CA ALA A 127 16.30 -4.90 3.59
C ALA A 127 15.47 -4.71 2.32
N PRO A 128 15.26 -5.79 1.53
CA PRO A 128 14.32 -5.75 0.41
C PRO A 128 12.89 -5.52 0.90
N ALA A 129 12.14 -4.72 0.16
CA ALA A 129 10.76 -4.35 0.48
C ALA A 129 9.78 -5.52 0.25
N ILE A 130 10.03 -6.64 0.92
CA ILE A 130 9.17 -7.84 0.93
C ILE A 130 8.57 -7.95 2.33
N ASN A 131 7.26 -7.73 2.47
CA ASN A 131 6.57 -7.69 3.75
C ASN A 131 6.54 -9.08 4.43
N PRO A 132 6.32 -9.16 5.76
CA PRO A 132 6.38 -10.44 6.50
C PRO A 132 5.45 -11.52 5.94
N THR A 133 4.20 -11.18 5.60
CA THR A 133 3.26 -12.18 5.06
C THR A 133 3.72 -12.76 3.71
N PRO A 134 4.06 -11.96 2.66
CA PRO A 134 4.67 -12.50 1.45
C PRO A 134 5.94 -13.31 1.69
N ARG A 135 6.81 -12.85 2.60
CA ARG A 135 8.04 -13.56 2.96
C ARG A 135 7.72 -14.95 3.50
N LYS A 136 6.81 -15.03 4.49
CA LYS A 136 6.34 -16.30 5.03
C LYS A 136 5.68 -17.19 3.97
N MET A 137 4.88 -16.62 3.06
CA MET A 137 4.28 -17.41 1.96
C MET A 137 5.34 -18.05 1.07
N ILE A 138 6.39 -17.30 0.71
CA ILE A 138 7.50 -17.85 -0.09
C ILE A 138 8.17 -18.99 0.67
N GLU A 139 8.51 -18.77 1.94
CA GLU A 139 9.15 -19.79 2.79
C GLU A 139 8.30 -21.05 2.92
N ASP A 140 7.01 -20.92 3.28
CA ASP A 140 6.10 -22.05 3.48
C ASP A 140 5.94 -22.88 2.19
N ASN A 141 5.83 -22.23 1.05
CA ASN A 141 5.68 -22.91 -0.24
C ASN A 141 7.01 -23.57 -0.70
N VAL A 142 8.15 -22.91 -0.53
CA VAL A 142 9.46 -23.52 -0.79
C VAL A 142 9.66 -24.76 0.07
N ARG A 143 9.33 -24.69 1.38
CA ARG A 143 9.40 -25.86 2.30
C ARG A 143 8.50 -26.99 1.84
N MET A 144 7.24 -26.68 1.51
CA MET A 144 6.28 -27.68 1.04
C MET A 144 6.83 -28.46 -0.18
N TYR A 145 7.41 -27.77 -1.14
CA TYR A 145 7.94 -28.46 -2.33
C TYR A 145 9.25 -29.19 -2.05
N LEU A 146 10.13 -28.69 -1.18
CA LEU A 146 11.32 -29.44 -0.76
C LEU A 146 10.96 -30.72 0.00
N ASP A 147 9.97 -30.66 0.88
CA ASP A 147 9.45 -31.83 1.58
C ASP A 147 8.77 -32.82 0.61
N TYR A 148 8.00 -32.31 -0.36
CA TYR A 148 7.36 -33.14 -1.39
C TYR A 148 8.36 -33.93 -2.24
N VAL A 149 9.48 -33.34 -2.60
CA VAL A 149 10.54 -34.02 -3.37
C VAL A 149 11.47 -34.85 -2.48
N GLY A 150 11.26 -34.87 -1.16
CA GLY A 150 12.06 -35.65 -0.21
C GLY A 150 13.48 -35.12 0.00
N MET A 151 13.68 -33.80 -0.14
CA MET A 151 14.98 -33.17 0.09
C MET A 151 15.41 -33.33 1.53
N PRO A 152 16.63 -33.82 1.84
CA PRO A 152 17.15 -33.85 3.20
C PRO A 152 17.32 -32.43 3.75
N LYS A 153 17.08 -32.27 5.06
CA LYS A 153 17.34 -30.98 5.72
C LYS A 153 18.84 -30.67 5.75
N MET A 154 19.18 -29.43 5.44
CA MET A 154 20.57 -28.98 5.32
C MET A 154 20.80 -27.68 6.08
N SER A 155 22.04 -27.47 6.55
CA SER A 155 22.45 -26.27 7.26
C SER A 155 22.72 -25.09 6.30
N ASP A 156 23.23 -25.38 5.12
CA ASP A 156 23.52 -24.35 4.13
C ASP A 156 22.27 -23.66 3.62
N PRO A 157 22.29 -22.33 3.47
CA PRO A 157 21.12 -21.58 3.12
C PRO A 157 20.68 -21.81 1.68
N ILE A 158 19.38 -22.05 1.49
CA ILE A 158 18.70 -21.98 0.19
C ILE A 158 18.35 -20.50 -0.05
N VAL A 159 18.91 -19.90 -1.08
CA VAL A 159 18.67 -18.50 -1.41
C VAL A 159 17.56 -18.38 -2.45
N VAL A 160 16.51 -17.64 -2.10
CA VAL A 160 15.38 -17.32 -2.99
C VAL A 160 15.41 -15.84 -3.31
N THR A 161 15.80 -15.48 -4.52
CA THR A 161 15.84 -14.08 -4.97
C THR A 161 14.60 -13.76 -5.79
N ILE A 162 13.80 -12.81 -5.29
CA ILE A 162 12.58 -12.35 -5.99
C ILE A 162 12.93 -11.10 -6.81
N SER A 163 12.58 -11.13 -8.10
CA SER A 163 12.80 -10.03 -9.04
C SER A 163 11.49 -9.64 -9.75
N VAL A 164 11.38 -8.38 -10.12
CA VAL A 164 10.28 -7.86 -10.94
C VAL A 164 10.86 -6.93 -12.00
N PRO A 165 11.29 -7.47 -13.15
CA PRO A 165 11.87 -6.67 -14.22
C PRO A 165 10.98 -5.47 -14.59
N GLY A 166 11.56 -4.27 -14.65
CA GLY A 166 10.82 -3.01 -14.85
C GLY A 166 10.14 -2.45 -13.60
N GLY A 167 10.29 -3.09 -12.43
CA GLY A 167 9.70 -2.64 -11.16
C GLY A 167 10.17 -1.27 -10.71
N GLU A 168 11.40 -0.87 -11.03
CA GLU A 168 11.92 0.46 -10.72
C GLU A 168 11.12 1.59 -11.38
N GLU A 169 10.80 1.44 -12.67
CA GLU A 169 10.01 2.45 -13.40
C GLU A 169 8.57 2.53 -12.89
N ILE A 170 7.97 1.38 -12.58
CA ILE A 170 6.63 1.32 -12.01
C ILE A 170 6.59 1.94 -10.61
N ALA A 171 7.61 1.71 -9.78
CA ALA A 171 7.69 2.26 -8.43
C ALA A 171 7.58 3.79 -8.39
N LYS A 172 8.11 4.49 -9.39
CA LYS A 172 8.01 5.96 -9.52
C LYS A 172 6.57 6.47 -9.58
N ARG A 173 5.63 5.63 -9.99
CA ARG A 173 4.19 5.92 -10.10
C ARG A 173 3.38 5.45 -8.89
N THR A 174 4.04 4.92 -7.87
CA THR A 174 3.43 4.44 -6.62
C THR A 174 3.74 5.36 -5.45
N PHE A 175 3.26 5.00 -4.25
CA PHE A 175 3.64 5.68 -3.02
C PHE A 175 4.99 5.21 -2.45
N ASN A 176 5.66 4.23 -3.06
CA ASN A 176 6.91 3.65 -2.55
C ASN A 176 7.99 4.68 -2.23
N PRO A 177 8.32 5.65 -3.13
CA PRO A 177 9.34 6.64 -2.80
C PRO A 177 9.00 7.49 -1.57
N ARG A 178 7.72 7.77 -1.34
CA ARG A 178 7.25 8.51 -0.17
C ARG A 178 7.32 7.70 1.11
N LEU A 179 7.26 6.38 1.00
CA LEU A 179 7.38 5.44 2.11
C LEU A 179 8.83 5.03 2.39
N GLY A 180 9.81 5.59 1.66
CA GLY A 180 11.20 5.20 1.78
C GLY A 180 11.47 3.80 1.22
N ILE A 181 10.85 3.47 0.09
CA ILE A 181 11.15 2.28 -0.68
C ILE A 181 11.74 2.76 -2.01
N GLU A 182 13.03 2.54 -2.21
CA GLU A 182 13.78 3.03 -3.35
C GLU A 182 14.26 1.91 -4.26
N GLY A 183 14.43 2.20 -5.56
CA GLY A 183 14.96 1.27 -6.55
C GLY A 183 14.00 0.20 -7.05
N GLY A 184 12.74 0.17 -6.57
CA GLY A 184 11.77 -0.81 -7.04
C GLY A 184 10.43 -0.80 -6.33
N ILE A 185 9.61 -1.80 -6.65
CA ILE A 185 8.32 -2.01 -6.00
C ILE A 185 8.48 -2.78 -4.68
N SER A 186 7.43 -2.77 -3.87
CA SER A 186 7.31 -3.63 -2.69
C SER A 186 6.44 -4.86 -2.96
N ILE A 187 6.79 -5.99 -2.37
CA ILE A 187 5.94 -7.19 -2.34
C ILE A 187 5.11 -7.14 -1.07
N ILE A 188 3.83 -6.84 -1.23
CA ILE A 188 2.88 -6.64 -0.13
C ILE A 188 1.70 -7.61 -0.26
N GLY A 189 0.82 -7.60 0.72
CA GLY A 189 -0.42 -8.38 0.78
C GLY A 189 -0.53 -9.13 2.11
N THR A 190 -1.76 -9.39 2.54
CA THR A 190 -2.06 -10.10 3.80
C THR A 190 -2.80 -11.41 3.57
N SER A 191 -3.54 -11.51 2.46
CA SER A 191 -4.35 -12.70 2.12
C SER A 191 -3.78 -13.55 0.98
N GLY A 192 -2.82 -13.00 0.22
CA GLY A 192 -2.32 -13.62 -1.00
C GLY A 192 -3.20 -13.39 -2.25
N ILE A 193 -4.45 -13.02 -2.07
CA ILE A 193 -5.41 -12.75 -3.16
C ILE A 193 -5.71 -11.25 -3.24
N VAL A 194 -5.72 -10.70 -4.45
CA VAL A 194 -6.13 -9.32 -4.69
C VAL A 194 -7.66 -9.23 -4.60
N LYS A 195 -8.15 -8.32 -3.75
CA LYS A 195 -9.58 -7.99 -3.65
C LYS A 195 -9.78 -6.61 -4.27
N PRO A 196 -10.47 -6.50 -5.42
CA PRO A 196 -10.68 -5.22 -6.08
C PRO A 196 -11.37 -4.20 -5.16
N PHE A 197 -10.89 -2.95 -5.21
CA PHE A 197 -11.46 -1.83 -4.46
C PHE A 197 -11.57 -2.04 -2.93
N SER A 198 -10.65 -2.79 -2.33
CA SER A 198 -10.66 -3.06 -0.89
C SER A 198 -10.48 -1.80 -0.03
N SER A 199 -11.52 -1.43 0.71
CA SER A 199 -11.45 -0.35 1.72
C SER A 199 -10.41 -0.65 2.81
N GLU A 200 -10.29 -1.91 3.21
CA GLU A 200 -9.34 -2.37 4.23
C GLU A 200 -7.89 -2.19 3.76
N ALA A 201 -7.60 -2.53 2.50
CA ALA A 201 -6.28 -2.32 1.90
C ALA A 201 -5.93 -0.83 1.84
N PHE A 202 -6.91 0.03 1.46
CA PHE A 202 -6.70 1.47 1.43
C PHE A 202 -6.45 2.05 2.84
N ILE A 203 -7.24 1.67 3.84
CA ILE A 203 -7.05 2.08 5.24
C ILE A 203 -5.71 1.59 5.78
N SER A 204 -5.28 0.38 5.41
CA SER A 204 -3.96 -0.14 5.77
C SER A 204 -2.83 0.70 5.15
N SER A 205 -2.98 1.18 3.91
CA SER A 205 -2.01 2.06 3.28
C SER A 205 -1.92 3.44 3.96
N ILE A 206 -3.06 3.99 4.43
CA ILE A 206 -3.09 5.20 5.26
C ILE A 206 -2.27 4.99 6.52
N ARG A 207 -2.52 3.89 7.24
CA ARG A 207 -1.80 3.54 8.46
C ARG A 207 -0.30 3.49 8.22
N LYS A 208 0.15 2.77 7.19
CA LYS A 208 1.58 2.66 6.85
C LYS A 208 2.21 4.02 6.53
N SER A 209 1.50 4.87 5.77
CA SER A 209 1.97 6.22 5.48
C SER A 209 2.15 7.06 6.76
N MET A 210 1.22 6.95 7.71
CA MET A 210 1.31 7.65 8.99
C MET A 210 2.41 7.08 9.90
N GLU A 211 2.59 5.77 9.93
CA GLU A 211 3.67 5.11 10.68
C GLU A 211 5.05 5.57 10.19
N VAL A 212 5.26 5.67 8.87
CA VAL A 212 6.49 6.21 8.29
C VAL A 212 6.67 7.68 8.64
N ALA A 213 5.63 8.51 8.47
CA ALA A 213 5.69 9.92 8.82
C ALA A 213 6.02 10.16 10.31
N CYS A 214 5.45 9.34 11.20
CA CYS A 214 5.74 9.37 12.63
C CYS A 214 7.20 8.94 12.91
N ALA A 215 7.63 7.82 12.36
CA ALA A 215 8.96 7.27 12.57
C ALA A 215 10.08 8.15 12.00
N THR A 216 9.79 8.94 10.97
CA THR A 216 10.71 9.95 10.40
C THR A 216 10.66 11.30 11.12
N GLY A 217 9.88 11.42 12.20
CA GLY A 217 9.84 12.62 13.03
C GLY A 217 9.10 13.81 12.40
N SER A 218 8.12 13.57 11.53
CA SER A 218 7.31 14.66 10.95
C SER A 218 6.59 15.46 12.05
N PRO A 219 6.77 16.80 12.14
CA PRO A 219 6.23 17.60 13.24
C PRO A 219 4.71 17.77 13.16
N ARG A 220 4.13 17.48 12.00
CA ARG A 220 2.71 17.58 11.68
C ARG A 220 2.37 16.59 10.57
N ILE A 221 1.22 15.96 10.63
CA ILE A 221 0.68 15.16 9.54
C ILE A 221 -0.42 15.94 8.83
N VAL A 222 -0.31 16.01 7.52
CA VAL A 222 -1.27 16.70 6.65
C VAL A 222 -2.04 15.65 5.86
N ILE A 223 -3.33 15.55 6.10
CA ILE A 223 -4.20 14.59 5.43
C ILE A 223 -5.03 15.28 4.35
N SER A 224 -5.10 14.70 3.16
CA SER A 224 -5.83 15.23 2.01
C SER A 224 -6.55 14.13 1.24
N SER A 225 -7.54 14.51 0.41
CA SER A 225 -8.33 13.49 -0.31
C SER A 225 -7.57 12.85 -1.48
N GLY A 226 -6.53 13.49 -1.99
CA GLY A 226 -5.76 13.03 -3.15
C GLY A 226 -4.89 14.13 -3.76
N ALA A 227 -4.32 13.87 -4.93
CA ALA A 227 -3.28 14.69 -5.55
C ALA A 227 -3.65 16.18 -5.74
N LYS A 228 -4.90 16.49 -6.12
CA LYS A 228 -5.32 17.89 -6.33
C LYS A 228 -5.25 18.70 -5.03
N SER A 229 -5.87 18.21 -3.96
CA SER A 229 -5.85 18.89 -2.65
C SER A 229 -4.45 18.89 -2.04
N GLU A 230 -3.68 17.82 -2.20
CA GLU A 230 -2.31 17.74 -1.71
C GLU A 230 -1.43 18.83 -2.33
N ARG A 231 -1.54 19.05 -3.65
CA ARG A 231 -0.73 20.09 -4.33
C ARG A 231 -0.89 21.46 -3.71
N TYR A 232 -2.11 21.85 -3.36
CA TYR A 232 -2.38 23.15 -2.73
C TYR A 232 -1.87 23.22 -1.29
N ILE A 233 -2.03 22.13 -0.53
CA ILE A 233 -1.58 22.10 0.86
C ILE A 233 -0.05 22.04 0.95
N LYS A 234 0.63 21.38 0.02
CA LYS A 234 2.09 21.41 -0.06
C LYS A 234 2.64 22.83 -0.27
N ALA A 235 1.93 23.64 -1.06
CA ALA A 235 2.29 25.04 -1.23
C ALA A 235 2.06 25.88 0.05
N TYR A 236 1.10 25.46 0.90
CA TYR A 236 0.81 26.09 2.19
C TYR A 236 1.80 25.68 3.30
N TYR A 237 2.34 24.46 3.24
CA TYR A 237 3.35 23.91 4.16
C TYR A 237 4.61 23.47 3.41
N PRO A 238 5.36 24.39 2.80
CA PRO A 238 6.53 24.04 1.98
C PRO A 238 7.69 23.45 2.79
N GLU A 239 7.70 23.67 4.10
CA GLU A 239 8.71 23.17 5.03
C GLU A 239 8.53 21.70 5.42
N LEU A 240 7.35 21.14 5.21
CA LEU A 240 7.08 19.76 5.62
C LEU A 240 7.68 18.75 4.63
N PRO A 241 8.25 17.65 5.13
CA PRO A 241 8.78 16.59 4.28
C PRO A 241 7.64 15.84 3.56
N ALA A 242 7.97 15.15 2.47
CA ALA A 242 7.00 14.46 1.64
C ALA A 242 6.16 13.42 2.40
N GLN A 243 6.75 12.78 3.42
CA GLN A 243 6.10 11.78 4.27
C GLN A 243 4.98 12.36 5.13
N ALA A 244 5.04 13.67 5.44
CA ALA A 244 4.02 14.34 6.22
C ALA A 244 2.64 14.39 5.53
N PHE A 245 2.60 14.18 4.21
CA PHE A 245 1.37 14.28 3.41
C PHE A 245 0.78 12.91 3.14
N VAL A 246 -0.42 12.65 3.68
CA VAL A 246 -1.11 11.35 3.61
C VAL A 246 -2.45 11.51 2.91
N HIS A 247 -2.78 10.57 2.01
CA HIS A 247 -4.06 10.57 1.31
C HIS A 247 -5.10 9.74 2.09
N TYR A 248 -6.21 10.38 2.49
CA TYR A 248 -7.31 9.70 3.16
C TYR A 248 -8.40 9.18 2.19
N GLY A 249 -8.37 9.55 0.91
CA GLY A 249 -9.42 9.19 -0.05
C GLY A 249 -10.80 9.70 0.38
N ASN A 250 -11.63 8.82 0.96
CA ASN A 250 -12.93 9.14 1.54
C ASN A 250 -12.99 8.85 3.06
N PHE A 251 -11.96 8.23 3.64
CA PHE A 251 -11.95 7.66 4.98
C PHE A 251 -11.42 8.63 6.05
N ILE A 252 -12.02 9.82 6.16
CA ILE A 252 -11.59 10.86 7.13
C ILE A 252 -11.64 10.31 8.55
N GLY A 253 -12.73 9.65 8.92
CA GLY A 253 -12.91 9.13 10.27
C GLY A 253 -11.88 8.05 10.63
N GLU A 254 -11.65 7.08 9.75
CA GLU A 254 -10.64 6.04 10.00
C GLU A 254 -9.23 6.63 10.04
N THR A 255 -8.95 7.64 9.21
CA THR A 255 -7.66 8.33 9.20
C THR A 255 -7.40 9.05 10.53
N LEU A 256 -8.38 9.75 11.08
CA LEU A 256 -8.25 10.43 12.39
C LEU A 256 -8.12 9.42 13.54
N LYS A 257 -8.86 8.31 13.52
CA LYS A 257 -8.69 7.22 14.49
C LYS A 257 -7.29 6.61 14.46
N ILE A 258 -6.69 6.48 13.26
CA ILE A 258 -5.30 6.03 13.12
C ILE A 258 -4.36 7.07 13.74
N ALA A 259 -4.57 8.34 13.45
CA ALA A 259 -3.78 9.44 14.01
C ALA A 259 -3.79 9.44 15.54
N ASP A 260 -4.98 9.25 16.15
CA ASP A 260 -5.12 9.14 17.60
C ASP A 260 -4.40 7.92 18.17
N LYS A 261 -4.56 6.73 17.54
CA LYS A 261 -3.84 5.52 17.97
C LYS A 261 -2.33 5.68 17.94
N LEU A 262 -1.81 6.43 16.97
CA LEU A 262 -0.39 6.75 16.84
C LEU A 262 0.03 7.95 17.72
N LYS A 263 -0.91 8.54 18.47
CA LYS A 263 -0.67 9.71 19.34
C LYS A 263 -0.03 10.88 18.61
N LEU A 264 -0.50 11.16 17.39
CA LEU A 264 0.02 12.26 16.58
C LEU A 264 -0.36 13.61 17.18
N PRO A 265 0.60 14.49 17.52
CA PRO A 265 0.32 15.72 18.24
C PRO A 265 -0.38 16.77 17.39
N ARG A 266 -0.19 16.76 16.08
CA ARG A 266 -0.71 17.76 15.14
C ARG A 266 -1.17 17.14 13.85
N VAL A 267 -2.44 17.32 13.51
CA VAL A 267 -3.04 16.88 12.26
C VAL A 267 -3.71 18.04 11.55
N THR A 268 -3.41 18.20 10.26
CA THR A 268 -4.13 19.15 9.40
C THR A 268 -4.96 18.37 8.39
N LEU A 269 -6.26 18.60 8.37
CA LEU A 269 -7.17 18.07 7.35
C LEU A 269 -7.38 19.11 6.24
N GLY A 270 -6.88 18.81 5.05
CA GLY A 270 -7.20 19.57 3.86
C GLY A 270 -8.39 18.98 3.12
N VAL A 271 -9.44 19.78 2.96
CA VAL A 271 -10.70 19.33 2.38
C VAL A 271 -11.20 20.32 1.33
N MET A 272 -11.65 19.80 0.18
CA MET A 272 -12.35 20.60 -0.83
C MET A 272 -13.84 20.65 -0.54
N ILE A 273 -14.53 21.69 -1.01
CA ILE A 273 -15.92 22.04 -0.66
C ILE A 273 -16.88 20.83 -0.78
N GLY A 274 -16.73 19.99 -1.81
CA GLY A 274 -17.63 18.83 -2.02
C GLY A 274 -17.57 17.76 -0.93
N LYS A 275 -16.44 17.65 -0.22
CA LYS A 275 -16.31 16.79 0.96
C LYS A 275 -16.58 17.56 2.25
N ALA A 276 -16.21 18.84 2.29
CA ALA A 276 -16.42 19.69 3.47
C ALA A 276 -17.89 19.79 3.86
N VAL A 277 -18.80 20.00 2.90
CA VAL A 277 -20.25 20.07 3.19
C VAL A 277 -20.82 18.78 3.78
N LYS A 278 -20.32 17.62 3.35
CA LYS A 278 -20.71 16.32 3.89
C LYS A 278 -20.10 16.07 5.28
N LEU A 279 -18.83 16.44 5.45
CA LEU A 279 -18.12 16.31 6.71
C LEU A 279 -18.74 17.20 7.78
N ALA A 280 -19.09 18.44 7.45
CA ALA A 280 -19.72 19.40 8.35
C ALA A 280 -21.09 18.92 8.87
N GLU A 281 -21.78 18.08 8.11
CA GLU A 281 -23.02 17.40 8.50
C GLU A 281 -22.79 16.13 9.34
N GLY A 282 -21.54 15.70 9.54
CA GLY A 282 -21.18 14.54 10.36
C GLY A 282 -20.77 13.29 9.59
N HIS A 283 -20.68 13.34 8.26
CA HIS A 283 -20.32 12.19 7.44
C HIS A 283 -18.80 12.01 7.38
N LEU A 284 -18.27 11.11 8.19
CA LEU A 284 -16.83 10.80 8.28
C LEU A 284 -16.29 9.92 7.13
N ASP A 285 -17.19 9.22 6.41
CA ASP A 285 -16.94 8.61 5.10
C ASP A 285 -17.66 9.44 4.05
N THR A 286 -16.91 10.20 3.26
CA THR A 286 -17.44 11.18 2.31
C THR A 286 -17.67 10.62 0.90
N HIS A 287 -17.73 9.28 0.74
CA HIS A 287 -17.88 8.64 -0.56
C HIS A 287 -19.19 9.04 -1.23
N SER A 288 -19.13 9.48 -2.51
CA SER A 288 -20.29 10.04 -3.24
C SER A 288 -21.45 9.05 -3.47
N LYS A 289 -21.15 7.74 -3.49
CA LYS A 289 -22.19 6.69 -3.59
C LYS A 289 -22.92 6.44 -2.27
N LYS A 290 -22.35 6.86 -1.13
CA LYS A 290 -22.92 6.65 0.21
C LYS A 290 -23.63 7.87 0.74
N VAL A 291 -23.12 9.06 0.42
CA VAL A 291 -23.59 10.34 0.97
C VAL A 291 -23.82 11.34 -0.14
N THR A 292 -25.02 11.88 -0.17
CA THR A 292 -25.38 13.02 -1.01
C THR A 292 -25.22 14.33 -0.23
N MET A 293 -25.13 15.43 -0.96
CA MET A 293 -25.07 16.77 -0.38
C MET A 293 -26.46 17.16 0.18
N ASN A 294 -26.51 17.61 1.42
CA ASN A 294 -27.70 18.15 2.03
C ASN A 294 -27.78 19.67 1.81
N LYS A 295 -28.65 20.08 0.91
CA LYS A 295 -28.80 21.49 0.52
C LYS A 295 -29.43 22.34 1.63
N GLU A 296 -30.33 21.78 2.45
CA GLU A 296 -30.96 22.47 3.55
C GLU A 296 -29.96 22.84 4.63
N PHE A 297 -29.04 21.92 4.96
CA PHE A 297 -27.95 22.19 5.87
C PHE A 297 -27.01 23.30 5.35
N ILE A 298 -26.70 23.31 4.06
CA ILE A 298 -25.87 24.35 3.44
C ILE A 298 -26.59 25.70 3.45
N GLN A 299 -27.92 25.73 3.20
CA GLN A 299 -28.74 26.93 3.31
C GLN A 299 -28.73 27.51 4.73
N ASP A 300 -28.79 26.64 5.77
CA ASP A 300 -28.69 27.11 7.18
C ASP A 300 -27.36 27.81 7.44
N ILE A 301 -26.25 27.20 7.00
CA ILE A 301 -24.93 27.83 7.12
C ILE A 301 -24.89 29.16 6.39
N ALA A 302 -25.37 29.23 5.15
CA ALA A 302 -25.41 30.48 4.36
C ALA A 302 -26.29 31.56 5.01
N HIS A 303 -27.46 31.20 5.50
CA HIS A 303 -28.35 32.11 6.22
C HIS A 303 -27.69 32.68 7.47
N ARG A 304 -27.06 31.84 8.28
CA ARG A 304 -26.32 32.25 9.50
C ARG A 304 -25.15 33.18 9.21
N THR A 305 -24.63 33.19 8.00
CA THR A 305 -23.60 34.13 7.55
C THR A 305 -24.15 35.38 6.88
N GLY A 306 -25.48 35.55 6.92
CA GLY A 306 -26.19 36.74 6.43
C GLY A 306 -26.34 36.77 4.91
N CYS A 307 -26.42 35.62 4.25
CA CYS A 307 -26.82 35.52 2.84
C CYS A 307 -28.36 35.78 2.70
N ASN A 308 -28.74 36.40 1.57
CA ASN A 308 -30.12 36.72 1.29
C ASN A 308 -30.88 35.53 0.64
N GLU A 309 -32.21 35.68 0.47
CA GLU A 309 -33.08 34.65 -0.10
C GLU A 309 -32.71 34.23 -1.53
N ASP A 310 -32.13 35.11 -2.34
CA ASP A 310 -31.67 34.76 -3.69
C ASP A 310 -30.54 33.75 -3.65
N VAL A 311 -29.57 33.94 -2.73
CA VAL A 311 -28.48 33.00 -2.48
C VAL A 311 -29.01 31.64 -1.96
N LEU A 312 -29.96 31.67 -1.02
CA LEU A 312 -30.56 30.44 -0.49
C LEU A 312 -31.31 29.66 -1.57
N THR A 313 -32.00 30.38 -2.47
CA THR A 313 -32.69 29.79 -3.63
C THR A 313 -31.70 29.20 -4.63
N ALA A 314 -30.59 29.89 -4.89
CA ALA A 314 -29.51 29.38 -5.74
C ALA A 314 -28.90 28.08 -5.18
N ILE A 315 -28.64 28.03 -3.85
CA ILE A 315 -28.16 26.80 -3.17
C ILE A 315 -29.16 25.64 -3.32
N ARG A 316 -30.47 25.91 -3.21
CA ARG A 316 -31.52 24.88 -3.40
C ARG A 316 -31.46 24.27 -4.81
N ASN A 317 -31.14 25.08 -5.81
CA ASN A 317 -31.14 24.68 -7.21
C ASN A 317 -29.79 24.16 -7.71
N MET A 318 -28.68 24.34 -7.00
CA MET A 318 -27.37 23.87 -7.41
C MET A 318 -27.32 22.34 -7.54
N ASN A 319 -26.45 21.83 -8.42
CA ASN A 319 -26.23 20.42 -8.61
C ASN A 319 -24.94 19.93 -7.96
N LEU A 320 -23.93 20.77 -7.90
CA LEU A 320 -22.59 20.43 -7.42
C LEU A 320 -22.15 21.40 -6.32
N ALA A 321 -21.58 20.89 -5.25
CA ALA A 321 -21.10 21.73 -4.12
C ALA A 321 -20.06 22.78 -4.54
N ARG A 322 -19.30 22.55 -5.63
CA ARG A 322 -18.34 23.54 -6.14
C ARG A 322 -19.01 24.83 -6.64
N GLU A 323 -20.29 24.80 -6.98
CA GLU A 323 -21.07 25.99 -7.39
C GLU A 323 -21.19 26.99 -6.23
N LEU A 324 -21.00 26.57 -4.97
CA LEU A 324 -21.01 27.44 -3.81
C LEU A 324 -19.96 28.57 -3.91
N TRP A 325 -18.83 28.32 -4.59
CA TRP A 325 -17.82 29.36 -4.77
C TRP A 325 -18.29 30.56 -5.62
N ASP A 326 -19.25 30.31 -6.51
CA ASP A 326 -19.86 31.33 -7.37
C ASP A 326 -21.20 31.86 -6.77
N ILE A 327 -21.91 31.02 -6.01
CA ILE A 327 -23.20 31.37 -5.41
C ILE A 327 -23.05 32.26 -4.18
N ILE A 328 -22.06 31.95 -3.30
CA ILE A 328 -21.85 32.74 -2.09
C ILE A 328 -21.15 34.06 -2.46
N PRO A 329 -21.71 35.23 -2.08
CA PRO A 329 -21.10 36.51 -2.36
C PRO A 329 -19.66 36.62 -1.82
N ALA A 330 -18.77 37.26 -2.56
CA ALA A 330 -17.34 37.34 -2.24
C ALA A 330 -17.08 37.85 -0.82
N GLU A 331 -17.86 38.85 -0.37
CA GLU A 331 -17.78 39.44 0.95
C GLU A 331 -18.28 38.49 2.09
N LYS A 332 -18.98 37.41 1.74
CA LYS A 332 -19.48 36.40 2.69
C LYS A 332 -18.65 35.12 2.68
N LEU A 333 -17.82 34.90 1.66
CA LEU A 333 -17.05 33.66 1.47
C LEU A 333 -16.17 33.34 2.68
N GLU A 334 -15.52 34.33 3.27
CA GLU A 334 -14.68 34.12 4.45
C GLU A 334 -15.49 33.62 5.65
N THR A 335 -16.60 34.30 5.96
CA THR A 335 -17.47 33.95 7.09
C THR A 335 -18.16 32.60 6.86
N PHE A 336 -18.59 32.32 5.63
CA PHE A 336 -19.20 31.04 5.26
C PHE A 336 -18.19 29.89 5.41
N SER A 337 -16.97 30.07 4.86
CA SER A 337 -15.91 29.09 4.93
C SER A 337 -15.50 28.79 6.37
N LYS A 338 -15.39 29.83 7.21
CA LYS A 338 -15.07 29.70 8.62
C LYS A 338 -16.15 28.90 9.35
N LEU A 339 -17.44 29.21 9.16
CA LEU A 339 -18.53 28.48 9.81
C LEU A 339 -18.57 27.03 9.36
N LEU A 340 -18.34 26.77 8.06
CA LEU A 340 -18.29 25.42 7.50
C LEU A 340 -17.11 24.62 8.09
N THR A 341 -15.91 25.22 8.21
CA THR A 341 -14.76 24.56 8.83
C THR A 341 -14.93 24.31 10.31
N GLU A 342 -15.60 25.20 11.03
CA GLU A 342 -15.97 25.00 12.44
C GLU A 342 -16.87 23.77 12.62
N HIS A 343 -17.90 23.59 11.77
CA HIS A 343 -18.72 22.37 11.77
C HIS A 343 -17.90 21.12 11.46
N CYS A 344 -17.02 21.17 10.46
CA CYS A 344 -16.10 20.07 10.17
C CYS A 344 -15.24 19.72 11.39
N LYS A 345 -14.71 20.73 12.08
CA LYS A 345 -13.88 20.54 13.26
C LYS A 345 -14.66 19.90 14.41
N GLN A 346 -15.91 20.34 14.65
CA GLN A 346 -16.79 19.75 15.67
C GLN A 346 -17.03 18.25 15.43
N CYS A 347 -17.19 17.84 14.15
CA CYS A 347 -17.36 16.42 13.80
C CYS A 347 -16.08 15.60 13.95
N CYS A 348 -14.93 16.19 13.70
CA CYS A 348 -13.64 15.50 13.69
C CYS A 348 -12.93 15.48 15.05
N ALA A 349 -13.05 16.53 15.86
CA ALA A 349 -12.33 16.69 17.13
C ALA A 349 -12.51 15.51 18.12
N PRO A 350 -13.68 14.89 18.25
CA PRO A 350 -13.85 13.73 19.13
C PRO A 350 -13.01 12.50 18.73
N LEU A 351 -12.52 12.44 17.47
CA LEU A 351 -11.70 11.35 16.97
C LEU A 351 -10.20 11.57 17.18
N LEU A 352 -9.81 12.77 17.64
CA LEU A 352 -8.43 13.14 17.94
C LEU A 352 -8.40 13.99 19.22
N PRO A 353 -8.80 13.44 20.38
CA PRO A 353 -9.03 14.20 21.61
C PRO A 353 -7.76 14.86 22.16
N ASP A 354 -6.61 14.22 22.01
CA ASP A 354 -5.32 14.67 22.54
C ASP A 354 -4.48 15.45 21.52
N GLY A 355 -4.92 15.54 20.27
CA GLY A 355 -4.17 16.16 19.18
C GLY A 355 -4.73 17.52 18.75
N GLU A 356 -3.84 18.38 18.28
CA GLU A 356 -4.21 19.64 17.62
C GLU A 356 -4.76 19.34 16.21
N LEU A 357 -6.04 19.61 15.97
CA LEU A 357 -6.68 19.48 14.67
C LEU A 357 -6.89 20.84 14.00
N THR A 358 -6.32 21.02 12.82
CA THR A 358 -6.54 22.16 11.92
C THR A 358 -7.35 21.71 10.70
N ILE A 359 -8.38 22.43 10.32
CA ILE A 359 -9.14 22.21 9.08
C ILE A 359 -8.78 23.31 8.08
N LEU A 360 -8.41 22.91 6.87
CA LEU A 360 -8.15 23.82 5.74
C LEU A 360 -9.16 23.53 4.64
N LEU A 361 -10.08 24.45 4.40
CA LEU A 361 -10.99 24.39 3.27
C LEU A 361 -10.29 24.96 2.03
N ILE A 362 -10.28 24.20 0.95
CA ILE A 362 -9.54 24.50 -0.28
C ILE A 362 -10.54 24.79 -1.39
N SER A 363 -10.42 25.94 -2.03
CA SER A 363 -11.20 26.30 -3.22
C SER A 363 -10.67 25.60 -4.47
N GLU A 364 -11.41 25.73 -5.57
CA GLU A 364 -11.04 25.09 -6.85
C GLU A 364 -9.77 25.68 -7.48
N ASP A 365 -9.48 26.95 -7.21
CA ASP A 365 -8.29 27.69 -7.63
C ASP A 365 -7.11 27.58 -6.64
N GLY A 366 -7.32 26.95 -5.48
CA GLY A 366 -6.30 26.68 -4.47
C GLY A 366 -6.19 27.71 -3.36
N LYS A 367 -7.11 28.67 -3.28
CA LYS A 367 -7.21 29.53 -2.10
C LYS A 367 -7.58 28.71 -0.87
N ILE A 368 -6.93 28.98 0.27
CA ILE A 368 -7.12 28.25 1.51
C ILE A 368 -7.84 29.16 2.51
N TYR A 369 -8.89 28.62 3.13
CA TYR A 369 -9.64 29.21 4.22
C TYR A 369 -9.44 28.38 5.49
N VAL A 370 -9.20 29.06 6.64
CA VAL A 370 -8.85 28.43 7.92
C VAL A 370 -9.99 28.60 8.94
#